data_3bd78ee18765209cbd064be064fabd52
#
_entry.id   3bd78ee18765209cbd064be064fabd52
#
_cell.length_a   1.000
_cell.length_b   1.000
_cell.length_c   1.000
_cell.angle_alpha   90.00
_cell.angle_beta   90.00
_cell.angle_gamma   90.00
#
_symmetry.space_group_name_H-M   'P 1'
#
loop_
_entity.id
_entity.type
_entity.pdbx_description
1 polymer ?
#
loop_
_entity_poly.entity_id
_entity_poly.type
_entity_poly.pdbx_seq_one_letter_code
_entity_poly.pdbx_strand_id
1 'polypeptide(L)'
;MTIGSETVAGVSDILVRDVTLDGTTSGLRIKSDISRGGTVSNVRYENVCLRGNRKPIDFDTHYDDKAQGRSIPIYRDIVLHDVVGESGTLVIRGQDQAHALGVKFDGVRFGTDVTWQVEYANLAIGPGGAVPRPPGLAAPAGDSVVSPCDRRWAPFPDSPAVKRKTLQHTEVPS
;
A
#
# COMPACT_ATOMS: atom_id res chain seq x y z
N MET A 1 -1.55 1.43 7.31
CA MET A 1 -0.20 2.04 7.47
C MET A 1 0.02 3.03 6.33
N THR A 2 0.38 4.28 6.63
CA THR A 2 0.52 5.32 5.58
C THR A 2 1.82 6.09 5.75
N ILE A 3 2.54 6.28 4.65
CA ILE A 3 3.65 7.22 4.50
C ILE A 3 3.14 8.40 3.67
N GLY A 4 3.34 9.62 4.13
CA GLY A 4 2.90 10.85 3.44
C GLY A 4 1.55 11.37 3.95
N SER A 5 1.10 12.42 3.33
CA SER A 5 1.50 13.12 2.09
C SER A 5 2.70 14.08 2.21
N GLU A 6 3.09 14.47 3.43
CA GLU A 6 4.15 15.44 3.66
C GLU A 6 5.54 14.79 3.49
N THR A 7 5.98 14.64 2.24
CA THR A 7 7.23 13.95 1.87
C THR A 7 8.33 14.88 1.34
N VAL A 8 8.15 16.18 1.48
CA VAL A 8 9.04 17.22 0.93
C VAL A 8 10.51 17.03 1.32
N ALA A 9 10.77 16.68 2.59
CA ALA A 9 12.13 16.46 3.08
C ALA A 9 12.70 15.05 2.75
N GLY A 10 11.90 14.23 2.10
CA GLY A 10 12.22 12.82 1.87
C GLY A 10 11.84 11.93 3.04
N VAL A 11 11.63 10.65 2.73
CA VAL A 11 11.40 9.57 3.71
C VAL A 11 12.21 8.36 3.26
N SER A 12 13.06 7.82 4.12
CA SER A 12 13.88 6.64 3.77
C SER A 12 14.04 5.69 4.96
N ASP A 13 14.53 4.49 4.65
CA ASP A 13 14.94 3.50 5.63
C ASP A 13 13.81 3.06 6.57
N ILE A 14 12.66 2.77 5.98
CA ILE A 14 11.46 2.34 6.70
C ILE A 14 11.33 0.82 6.62
N LEU A 15 11.26 0.18 7.77
CA LEU A 15 10.87 -1.22 7.90
C LEU A 15 9.52 -1.33 8.61
N VAL A 16 8.56 -1.96 7.93
CA VAL A 16 7.25 -2.33 8.48
C VAL A 16 7.16 -3.84 8.47
N ARG A 17 7.06 -4.48 9.62
CA ARG A 17 6.98 -5.93 9.67
C ARG A 17 6.00 -6.43 10.73
N ASP A 18 5.56 -7.68 10.53
CA ASP A 18 4.69 -8.41 11.46
C ASP A 18 3.38 -7.63 11.74
N VAL A 19 2.75 -7.10 10.68
CA VAL A 19 1.58 -6.23 10.77
C VAL A 19 0.37 -6.88 10.12
N THR A 20 -0.75 -6.76 10.80
CA THR A 20 -2.08 -7.10 10.27
C THR A 20 -2.90 -5.82 10.10
N LEU A 21 -3.44 -5.61 8.90
CA LEU A 21 -4.34 -4.49 8.59
C LEU A 21 -5.70 -5.05 8.18
N ASP A 22 -6.70 -4.79 8.99
CA ASP A 22 -8.04 -5.35 8.83
C ASP A 22 -9.09 -4.24 8.67
N GLY A 23 -9.92 -4.31 7.63
CA GLY A 23 -11.05 -3.42 7.39
C GLY A 23 -10.70 -1.96 7.11
N THR A 24 -9.48 -1.66 6.67
CA THR A 24 -9.06 -0.29 6.35
C THR A 24 -9.33 0.08 4.90
N THR A 25 -9.52 1.37 4.61
CA THR A 25 -9.69 1.83 3.23
C THR A 25 -8.46 1.55 2.37
N SER A 26 -7.28 1.90 2.88
CA SER A 26 -5.98 1.56 2.27
C SER A 26 -5.16 0.76 3.27
N GLY A 27 -4.55 -0.32 2.82
CA GLY A 27 -3.64 -1.14 3.60
C GLY A 27 -2.25 -0.51 3.72
N LEU A 28 -1.31 -0.94 2.87
CA LEU A 28 0.00 -0.33 2.74
C LEU A 28 -0.12 0.85 1.78
N ARG A 29 0.10 2.04 2.30
CA ARG A 29 -0.08 3.26 1.51
C ARG A 29 1.17 4.14 1.53
N ILE A 30 1.55 4.62 0.33
CA ILE A 30 2.50 5.71 0.15
C ILE A 30 1.81 6.73 -0.74
N LYS A 31 1.69 7.97 -0.28
CA LYS A 31 0.97 9.02 -1.02
C LYS A 31 1.71 10.33 -1.00
N SER A 32 1.73 11.02 -2.13
CA SER A 32 2.17 12.41 -2.30
C SER A 32 1.58 12.95 -3.60
N ASP A 33 1.91 14.18 -3.93
CA ASP A 33 1.52 14.85 -5.17
C ASP A 33 2.53 15.95 -5.53
N ILE A 34 2.29 16.63 -6.65
CA ILE A 34 3.18 17.68 -7.17
C ILE A 34 3.25 18.95 -6.33
N SER A 35 2.39 19.12 -5.34
CA SER A 35 2.47 20.25 -4.40
C SER A 35 3.53 19.99 -3.31
N ARG A 36 3.86 18.72 -3.06
CA ARG A 36 4.77 18.27 -1.99
C ARG A 36 6.05 17.68 -2.54
N GLY A 37 5.95 16.75 -3.47
CA GLY A 37 7.11 16.05 -4.04
C GLY A 37 7.89 15.25 -3.00
N GLY A 38 9.21 15.21 -3.19
CA GLY A 38 10.15 14.52 -2.32
C GLY A 38 10.34 13.03 -2.67
N THR A 39 11.40 12.46 -2.12
CA THR A 39 11.75 11.05 -2.39
C THR A 39 11.33 10.15 -1.24
N VAL A 40 10.60 9.09 -1.55
CA VAL A 40 10.37 7.97 -0.64
C VAL A 40 11.17 6.78 -1.15
N SER A 41 12.12 6.29 -0.34
CA SER A 41 13.05 5.24 -0.76
C SER A 41 13.42 4.27 0.35
N ASN A 42 13.91 3.09 -0.05
CA ASN A 42 14.31 2.03 0.87
C ASN A 42 13.22 1.72 1.91
N VAL A 43 12.02 1.41 1.39
CA VAL A 43 10.86 1.02 2.20
C VAL A 43 10.66 -0.48 2.07
N ARG A 44 10.64 -1.18 3.18
CA ARG A 44 10.45 -2.62 3.22
C ARG A 44 9.25 -2.99 4.06
N TYR A 45 8.34 -3.74 3.46
CA TYR A 45 7.21 -4.36 4.13
C TYR A 45 7.47 -5.86 4.22
N GLU A 46 7.46 -6.42 5.42
CA GLU A 46 7.74 -7.84 5.68
C GLU A 46 6.66 -8.48 6.52
N ASN A 47 6.24 -9.68 6.14
CA ASN A 47 5.31 -10.46 6.94
C ASN A 47 4.02 -9.68 7.25
N VAL A 48 3.32 -9.22 6.21
CA VAL A 48 2.12 -8.38 6.34
C VAL A 48 0.88 -9.13 5.87
N CYS A 49 -0.18 -9.04 6.66
CA CYS A 49 -1.50 -9.54 6.31
C CYS A 49 -2.50 -8.41 6.09
N LEU A 50 -3.23 -8.49 4.98
CA LEU A 50 -4.19 -7.47 4.52
C LEU A 50 -5.56 -8.12 4.32
N ARG A 51 -6.57 -7.71 5.10
CA ARG A 51 -7.92 -8.25 5.03
C ARG A 51 -8.97 -7.15 4.98
N GLY A 52 -9.95 -7.29 4.09
CA GLY A 52 -11.04 -6.33 3.98
C GLY A 52 -10.58 -4.92 3.61
N ASN A 53 -9.45 -4.76 2.95
CA ASN A 53 -8.93 -3.47 2.51
C ASN A 53 -9.41 -3.18 1.09
N ARG A 54 -10.04 -2.03 0.86
CA ARG A 54 -10.46 -1.65 -0.49
C ARG A 54 -9.27 -1.44 -1.45
N LYS A 55 -8.19 -0.86 -0.94
CA LYS A 55 -6.90 -0.71 -1.63
C LYS A 55 -5.79 -1.32 -0.77
N PRO A 56 -5.57 -2.63 -0.81
CA PRO A 56 -4.56 -3.27 0.04
C PRO A 56 -3.14 -2.74 -0.20
N ILE A 57 -2.79 -2.43 -1.44
CA ILE A 57 -1.59 -1.69 -1.83
C ILE A 57 -2.05 -0.41 -2.53
N ASP A 58 -1.57 0.76 -2.05
CA ASP A 58 -1.99 2.08 -2.53
C ASP A 58 -0.77 3.01 -2.57
N PHE A 59 0.10 2.82 -3.56
CA PHE A 59 1.27 3.65 -3.80
C PHE A 59 0.97 4.62 -4.93
N ASP A 60 0.72 5.88 -4.58
CA ASP A 60 0.16 6.86 -5.50
C ASP A 60 0.85 8.22 -5.36
N THR A 61 1.45 8.67 -6.46
CA THR A 61 2.08 9.99 -6.58
C THR A 61 1.11 11.09 -7.03
N HIS A 62 -0.14 10.71 -7.35
CA HIS A 62 -1.22 11.63 -7.77
C HIS A 62 -2.41 11.52 -6.82
N TYR A 63 -2.13 11.45 -5.50
CA TYR A 63 -3.19 11.20 -4.55
C TYR A 63 -4.22 12.35 -4.48
N ASP A 64 -3.82 13.56 -4.83
CA ASP A 64 -4.70 14.71 -5.01
C ASP A 64 -4.63 15.20 -6.46
N ASP A 65 -5.63 14.85 -7.25
CA ASP A 65 -5.71 15.22 -8.67
C ASP A 65 -5.87 16.74 -8.90
N LYS A 66 -6.14 17.51 -7.83
CA LYS A 66 -6.26 18.97 -7.88
C LYS A 66 -4.99 19.66 -7.38
N ALA A 67 -3.99 18.92 -6.97
CA ALA A 67 -2.74 19.49 -6.49
C ALA A 67 -2.09 20.37 -7.57
N GLN A 68 -1.61 21.53 -7.14
CA GLN A 68 -0.86 22.45 -7.98
C GLN A 68 0.57 22.56 -7.45
N GLY A 69 1.55 22.48 -8.33
CA GLY A 69 2.94 22.52 -7.95
C GLY A 69 3.86 22.04 -9.07
N ARG A 70 5.15 21.99 -8.77
CA ARG A 70 6.19 21.50 -9.68
C ARG A 70 7.15 20.53 -8.98
N SER A 71 6.85 20.18 -7.74
CA SER A 71 7.66 19.21 -6.98
C SER A 71 7.33 17.80 -7.47
N ILE A 72 8.36 17.03 -7.70
CA ILE A 72 8.18 15.67 -8.24
C ILE A 72 8.29 14.66 -7.10
N PRO A 73 7.23 13.89 -6.79
CA PRO A 73 7.31 12.77 -5.88
C PRO A 73 8.00 11.58 -6.58
N ILE A 74 9.02 11.03 -5.93
CA ILE A 74 9.81 9.90 -6.43
C ILE A 74 9.73 8.75 -5.43
N TYR A 75 9.20 7.60 -5.86
CA TYR A 75 9.16 6.39 -5.03
C TYR A 75 10.03 5.30 -5.65
N ARG A 76 11.00 4.83 -4.90
CA ARG A 76 11.94 3.81 -5.38
C ARG A 76 12.41 2.89 -4.27
N ASP A 77 12.97 1.76 -4.64
CA ASP A 77 13.54 0.79 -3.71
C ASP A 77 12.49 0.34 -2.66
N ILE A 78 11.25 0.11 -3.12
CA ILE A 78 10.17 -0.41 -2.29
C ILE A 78 10.12 -1.92 -2.45
N VAL A 79 10.12 -2.65 -1.34
CA VAL A 79 10.07 -4.11 -1.32
C VAL A 79 8.85 -4.58 -0.52
N LEU A 80 8.07 -5.43 -1.15
CA LEU A 80 7.01 -6.21 -0.52
C LEU A 80 7.52 -7.64 -0.37
N HIS A 81 7.82 -8.04 0.87
CA HIS A 81 8.31 -9.37 1.17
C HIS A 81 7.32 -10.11 2.06
N ASP A 82 6.83 -11.25 1.59
CA ASP A 82 5.89 -12.08 2.33
C ASP A 82 4.63 -11.28 2.76
N VAL A 83 3.96 -10.70 1.76
CA VAL A 83 2.71 -9.92 1.93
C VAL A 83 1.54 -10.74 1.40
N VAL A 84 0.53 -10.97 2.23
CA VAL A 84 -0.65 -11.74 1.89
C VAL A 84 -1.90 -10.89 2.05
N GLY A 85 -2.80 -10.96 1.09
CA GLY A 85 -4.07 -10.25 1.10
C GLY A 85 -5.19 -11.05 0.46
N GLU A 86 -6.42 -10.55 0.56
CA GLU A 86 -7.60 -11.24 0.05
C GLU A 86 -8.03 -10.69 -1.31
N SER A 87 -8.49 -9.46 -1.34
CA SER A 87 -9.11 -8.83 -2.51
C SER A 87 -8.85 -7.33 -2.53
N GLY A 88 -9.30 -6.64 -3.56
CA GLY A 88 -9.27 -5.18 -3.67
C GLY A 88 -8.43 -4.66 -4.84
N THR A 89 -8.23 -3.35 -4.88
CA THR A 89 -7.48 -2.70 -5.96
C THR A 89 -6.05 -2.44 -5.51
N LEU A 90 -5.09 -2.98 -6.26
CA LEU A 90 -3.66 -2.76 -6.06
C LEU A 90 -3.23 -1.57 -6.93
N VAL A 91 -3.01 -0.42 -6.31
CA VAL A 91 -2.64 0.83 -6.99
C VAL A 91 -1.14 1.04 -6.89
N ILE A 92 -0.47 1.18 -8.03
CA ILE A 92 0.95 1.46 -8.13
C ILE A 92 1.12 2.48 -9.24
N ARG A 93 1.15 3.76 -8.87
CA ARG A 93 1.17 4.87 -9.80
C ARG A 93 2.34 5.82 -9.52
N GLY A 94 3.33 5.79 -10.40
CA GLY A 94 4.44 6.74 -10.43
C GLY A 94 4.05 8.06 -11.09
N GLN A 95 4.92 9.06 -11.05
CA GLN A 95 4.60 10.39 -11.49
C GLN A 95 4.48 10.49 -13.02
N ASP A 96 5.44 9.94 -13.72
CA ASP A 96 5.53 9.91 -15.19
C ASP A 96 6.56 8.87 -15.62
N GLN A 97 6.82 8.76 -16.92
CA GLN A 97 7.78 7.79 -17.47
C GLN A 97 9.23 7.99 -16.97
N ALA A 98 9.63 9.23 -16.71
CA ALA A 98 10.98 9.55 -16.22
C ALA A 98 11.10 9.30 -14.70
N HIS A 99 9.98 9.35 -14.00
CA HIS A 99 9.89 9.19 -12.54
C HIS A 99 8.98 8.01 -12.19
N ALA A 100 9.24 6.89 -12.86
CA ALA A 100 8.51 5.65 -12.63
C ALA A 100 8.77 5.10 -11.22
N LEU A 101 7.71 4.65 -10.57
CA LEU A 101 7.74 4.06 -9.23
C LEU A 101 8.38 2.67 -9.26
N GLY A 102 9.37 2.42 -8.38
CA GLY A 102 10.08 1.15 -8.30
C GLY A 102 9.56 0.26 -7.17
N VAL A 103 8.99 -0.92 -7.51
CA VAL A 103 8.51 -1.92 -6.52
C VAL A 103 8.99 -3.32 -6.87
N LYS A 104 9.49 -4.02 -5.85
CA LYS A 104 9.79 -5.46 -5.91
C LYS A 104 8.78 -6.26 -5.10
N PHE A 105 8.21 -7.27 -5.73
CA PHE A 105 7.33 -8.26 -5.12
C PHE A 105 8.12 -9.54 -4.84
N ASP A 106 8.11 -10.00 -3.60
CA ASP A 106 8.84 -11.20 -3.21
C ASP A 106 8.01 -11.99 -2.17
N GLY A 107 7.35 -13.04 -2.60
CA GLY A 107 6.42 -13.79 -1.76
C GLY A 107 5.09 -13.05 -1.53
N VAL A 108 4.59 -12.34 -2.54
CA VAL A 108 3.33 -11.60 -2.44
C VAL A 108 2.17 -12.44 -2.95
N ARG A 109 1.10 -12.58 -2.16
CA ARG A 109 -0.09 -13.34 -2.54
C ARG A 109 -1.37 -12.61 -2.21
N PHE A 110 -2.22 -12.53 -3.22
CA PHE A 110 -3.60 -12.08 -3.09
C PHE A 110 -4.55 -13.13 -3.64
N GLY A 111 -5.82 -13.07 -3.25
CA GLY A 111 -6.87 -13.85 -3.85
C GLY A 111 -7.13 -13.49 -5.32
N THR A 112 -8.09 -14.17 -5.93
CA THR A 112 -8.42 -13.96 -7.35
C THR A 112 -9.14 -12.64 -7.63
N ASP A 113 -9.78 -12.07 -6.62
CA ASP A 113 -10.62 -10.86 -6.73
C ASP A 113 -9.82 -9.58 -6.51
N VAL A 114 -8.66 -9.49 -7.17
CA VAL A 114 -7.86 -8.26 -7.17
C VAL A 114 -7.81 -7.63 -8.55
N THR A 115 -7.80 -6.31 -8.56
CA THR A 115 -7.63 -5.49 -9.76
C THR A 115 -6.32 -4.72 -9.66
N TRP A 116 -5.53 -4.75 -10.73
CA TRP A 116 -4.30 -3.98 -10.84
C TRP A 116 -4.57 -2.62 -11.50
N GLN A 117 -4.11 -1.55 -10.87
CA GLN A 117 -3.99 -0.22 -11.46
C GLN A 117 -2.52 0.16 -11.43
N VAL A 118 -1.85 0.01 -12.58
CA VAL A 118 -0.40 0.23 -12.70
C VAL A 118 -0.15 1.25 -13.78
N GLU A 119 0.49 2.36 -13.39
CA GLU A 119 0.88 3.45 -14.27
C GLU A 119 2.29 3.92 -13.92
N TYR A 120 3.15 4.11 -14.90
CA TYR A 120 4.52 4.60 -14.69
C TYR A 120 5.25 3.86 -13.57
N ALA A 121 5.33 2.54 -13.67
CA ALA A 121 5.94 1.72 -12.63
C ALA A 121 6.97 0.73 -13.20
N ASN A 122 8.11 0.63 -12.52
CA ASN A 122 9.14 -0.38 -12.72
C ASN A 122 8.92 -1.50 -11.69
N LEU A 123 8.30 -2.59 -12.14
CA LEU A 123 7.96 -3.72 -11.29
C LEU A 123 9.00 -4.83 -11.43
N ALA A 124 9.35 -5.48 -10.33
CA ALA A 124 10.22 -6.65 -10.31
C ALA A 124 9.61 -7.76 -9.45
N ILE A 125 9.92 -9.02 -9.77
CA ILE A 125 9.52 -10.18 -8.99
C ILE A 125 10.79 -10.81 -8.40
N GLY A 126 10.78 -11.03 -7.09
CA GLY A 126 11.82 -11.76 -6.37
C GLY A 126 11.58 -13.27 -6.37
N PRO A 127 12.47 -14.05 -5.72
CA PRO A 127 12.39 -15.51 -5.70
C PRO A 127 11.08 -16.05 -5.09
N GLY A 128 10.48 -15.33 -4.16
CA GLY A 128 9.21 -15.68 -3.54
C GLY A 128 7.97 -15.53 -4.44
N GLY A 129 8.13 -14.91 -5.61
CA GLY A 129 7.05 -14.76 -6.59
C GLY A 129 6.00 -13.71 -6.22
N ALA A 130 4.99 -13.59 -7.10
CA ALA A 130 3.80 -12.76 -6.90
C ALA A 130 2.57 -13.42 -7.55
N VAL A 131 1.46 -13.52 -6.81
CA VAL A 131 0.18 -14.10 -7.27
C VAL A 131 -0.97 -13.22 -6.79
N PRO A 132 -1.89 -12.78 -7.66
CA PRO A 132 -1.77 -12.83 -9.10
C PRO A 132 -0.60 -11.99 -9.61
N ARG A 133 -0.07 -12.37 -10.76
CA ARG A 133 1.10 -11.71 -11.32
C ARG A 133 0.82 -10.26 -11.67
N PRO A 134 1.75 -9.33 -11.32
CA PRO A 134 1.67 -7.96 -11.81
C PRO A 134 1.66 -7.90 -13.35
N PRO A 135 0.93 -6.95 -13.94
CA PRO A 135 0.89 -6.79 -15.40
C PRO A 135 2.28 -6.60 -16.01
N GLY A 136 2.52 -7.18 -17.19
CA GLY A 136 3.75 -6.99 -17.96
C GLY A 136 4.96 -7.81 -17.51
N LEU A 137 4.86 -8.60 -16.44
CA LEU A 137 5.99 -9.41 -15.95
C LEU A 137 5.87 -10.88 -16.34
N ALA A 138 7.02 -11.49 -16.67
CA ALA A 138 7.12 -12.94 -16.90
C ALA A 138 6.98 -13.74 -15.58
N ALA A 139 6.65 -15.03 -15.70
CA ALA A 139 6.61 -15.90 -14.52
C ALA A 139 8.02 -16.12 -13.97
N PRO A 140 8.23 -16.01 -12.65
CA PRO A 140 9.42 -16.58 -12.04
C PRO A 140 9.38 -18.11 -12.17
N ALA A 141 10.56 -18.73 -12.25
CA ALA A 141 10.66 -20.16 -12.18
C ALA A 141 10.50 -20.59 -10.71
N GLY A 142 9.37 -21.18 -10.37
CA GLY A 142 9.12 -21.79 -9.07
C GLY A 142 7.85 -21.27 -8.35
N ASP A 143 7.14 -22.20 -7.73
CA ASP A 143 6.01 -21.90 -6.84
C ASP A 143 6.53 -21.70 -5.42
N SER A 144 6.50 -20.48 -4.94
CA SER A 144 6.75 -20.20 -3.52
C SER A 144 5.52 -20.46 -2.68
N VAL A 145 5.68 -21.22 -1.63
CA VAL A 145 4.63 -21.41 -0.62
C VAL A 145 4.72 -20.29 0.39
N VAL A 146 3.77 -19.36 0.36
CA VAL A 146 3.62 -18.33 1.39
C VAL A 146 2.72 -18.85 2.51
N SER A 147 3.11 -18.62 3.75
CA SER A 147 2.29 -18.99 4.90
C SER A 147 0.95 -18.26 4.87
N PRO A 148 -0.17 -18.92 5.14
CA PRO A 148 -1.47 -18.26 5.15
C PRO A 148 -1.56 -17.21 6.27
N CYS A 149 -2.29 -16.14 6.01
CA CYS A 149 -2.50 -15.04 6.95
C CYS A 149 -3.21 -15.42 8.25
N ASP A 150 -4.02 -16.48 8.23
CA ASP A 150 -4.75 -16.99 9.40
C ASP A 150 -3.87 -17.25 10.63
N ARG A 151 -2.59 -17.53 10.42
CA ARG A 151 -1.60 -17.67 11.50
C ARG A 151 -1.01 -16.36 12.00
N ARG A 152 -1.28 -15.27 11.31
CA ARG A 152 -0.73 -13.93 11.57
C ARG A 152 -1.76 -12.98 12.14
N TRP A 153 -3.05 -13.33 12.06
CA TRP A 153 -4.12 -12.54 12.62
C TRP A 153 -4.09 -12.62 14.14
N ALA A 154 -3.64 -11.54 14.77
CA ALA A 154 -3.87 -11.34 16.18
C ALA A 154 -5.26 -10.70 16.36
N PRO A 155 -6.14 -11.25 17.22
CA PRO A 155 -7.38 -10.55 17.56
C PRO A 155 -6.99 -9.20 18.16
N PHE A 156 -7.74 -8.15 17.76
CA PHE A 156 -7.62 -6.88 18.49
C PHE A 156 -7.97 -7.15 19.95
N PRO A 157 -7.20 -6.60 20.91
CA PRO A 157 -7.58 -6.67 22.30
C PRO A 157 -8.99 -6.09 22.41
N ASP A 158 -9.86 -6.74 23.19
CA ASP A 158 -11.21 -6.27 23.46
C ASP A 158 -11.14 -4.83 23.97
N SER A 159 -11.29 -3.90 23.06
CA SER A 159 -11.37 -2.50 23.42
C SER A 159 -12.71 -2.31 24.09
N PRO A 160 -12.78 -1.80 25.33
CA PRO A 160 -14.07 -1.47 25.93
C PRO A 160 -14.80 -0.58 24.94
N ALA A 161 -15.99 -1.00 24.51
CA ALA A 161 -16.74 -0.35 23.45
C ALA A 161 -16.78 1.16 23.73
N VAL A 162 -16.11 1.93 22.91
CA VAL A 162 -16.21 3.38 22.93
C VAL A 162 -17.67 3.66 22.56
N LYS A 163 -18.49 3.92 23.56
CA LYS A 163 -19.86 4.37 23.37
C LYS A 163 -19.76 5.62 22.51
N ARG A 164 -20.10 5.50 21.23
CA ARG A 164 -20.26 6.66 20.35
C ARG A 164 -21.28 7.56 21.02
N LYS A 165 -20.86 8.68 21.57
CA LYS A 165 -21.78 9.74 21.94
C LYS A 165 -22.43 10.20 20.64
N THR A 166 -23.70 9.87 20.48
CA THR A 166 -24.54 10.45 19.45
C THR A 166 -24.55 11.95 19.73
N LEU A 167 -23.90 12.73 18.88
CA LEU A 167 -24.02 14.17 18.90
C LEU A 167 -25.49 14.47 18.53
N GLN A 168 -26.31 14.74 19.55
CA GLN A 168 -27.61 15.31 19.33
C GLN A 168 -27.40 16.71 18.77
N HIS A 169 -27.79 16.91 17.53
CA HIS A 169 -27.94 18.27 16.98
C HIS A 169 -29.00 18.97 17.85
N THR A 170 -28.56 19.89 18.69
CA THR A 170 -29.46 20.88 19.28
C THR A 170 -29.83 21.83 18.15
N GLU A 171 -31.07 21.76 17.72
CA GLU A 171 -31.67 22.78 16.86
C GLU A 171 -31.57 24.13 17.59
N VAL A 172 -30.99 25.11 16.89
CA VAL A 172 -30.96 26.52 17.34
C VAL A 172 -32.38 27.06 17.07
N PRO A 173 -33.15 27.54 18.09
CA PRO A 173 -34.41 28.18 17.83
C PRO A 173 -34.22 29.49 17.08
N SER A 174 -35.11 29.70 16.11
CA SER A 174 -35.24 30.91 15.26
C SER A 174 -35.52 32.19 16.02
#